data_3c80c09c846a538ff9a1f6e93d6fb58d
#
_entry.id   3c80c09c846a538ff9a1f6e93d6fb58d
#
_cell.length_a   1.000
_cell.length_b   1.000
_cell.length_c   1.000
_cell.angle_alpha   90.00
_cell.angle_beta   90.00
_cell.angle_gamma   90.00
#
_symmetry.space_group_name_H-M   'P 1'
#
loop_
_entity.id
_entity.type
_entity.pdbx_description
1 polymer ?
#
loop_
_entity_poly.entity_id
_entity_poly.type
_entity_poly.pdbx_seq_one_letter_code
_entity_poly.pdbx_strand_id
1 'polypeptide(L)'
;MMADAASHSETGPGQRVDLLAVAPVGRLLTQWRLQAAADQPWQAFARGEGIMINEQLARRQELAVGETLNLTVADETLSLPVLAIYPDYGRPAGEVLLNAGLLPAAFQPGFESLSINPGDLDMATVVSGLQRVWQVETVTVRNNERIRELADTVFDQTFLLTRAMTVLTLILAAAALLIMGWVFFSTRVWYYRLLAVWGLRDREVAGQMVRLAVSLTIGIAVLALPLGIWLTWVLVHRINPLAFGWSLPMAVYPEFWVELIGLSLLIGLSIAALMRRQLQQPATIPASAGSLSGGDR
;
A
#
# COMPACT_ATOMS: atom_id res chain seq x y z
N MET A 1 15.46 6.06 28.17
CA MET A 1 16.07 4.73 28.24
C MET A 1 14.97 3.80 27.73
N MET A 2 15.13 3.20 26.57
CA MET A 2 14.24 2.18 26.05
C MET A 2 14.87 0.84 26.43
N ALA A 3 14.30 0.15 27.39
CA ALA A 3 14.62 -1.26 27.60
C ALA A 3 13.72 -2.04 26.66
N ASP A 4 14.24 -2.51 25.56
CA ASP A 4 13.55 -3.40 24.64
C ASP A 4 13.72 -4.82 25.21
N ALA A 5 12.83 -5.18 26.10
CA ALA A 5 12.81 -6.47 26.71
C ALA A 5 12.01 -7.41 25.81
N ALA A 6 12.65 -8.04 24.85
CA ALA A 6 12.08 -9.20 24.17
C ALA A 6 12.04 -10.39 25.15
N SER A 7 11.31 -10.27 26.24
CA SER A 7 10.91 -11.36 27.08
C SER A 7 9.48 -11.72 26.74
N HIS A 8 9.23 -12.97 26.52
CA HIS A 8 7.89 -13.48 26.29
C HIS A 8 7.11 -13.34 27.59
N SER A 9 6.15 -12.43 27.63
CA SER A 9 5.15 -12.38 28.67
C SER A 9 3.88 -13.13 28.19
N GLU A 10 3.14 -13.71 29.11
CA GLU A 10 1.92 -14.45 28.79
C GLU A 10 0.71 -13.57 29.09
N THR A 11 -0.18 -13.42 28.11
CA THR A 11 -1.49 -12.79 28.29
C THR A 11 -2.57 -13.86 28.29
N GLY A 12 -3.25 -14.06 29.39
CA GLY A 12 -4.28 -15.12 29.53
C GLY A 12 -3.69 -16.53 29.43
N PRO A 13 -4.51 -17.58 29.27
CA PRO A 13 -4.04 -18.97 29.29
C PRO A 13 -3.17 -19.26 28.06
N GLY A 14 -1.84 -19.03 28.19
CA GLY A 14 -0.80 -19.53 27.27
C GLY A 14 -0.48 -18.72 26.05
N GLN A 15 -0.93 -17.47 25.90
CA GLN A 15 -0.59 -16.65 24.74
C GLN A 15 0.64 -15.77 25.02
N ARG A 16 1.73 -16.02 24.31
CA ARG A 16 2.94 -15.22 24.36
C ARG A 16 2.79 -13.92 23.58
N VAL A 17 3.21 -12.82 24.18
CA VAL A 17 3.28 -11.49 23.58
C VAL A 17 4.66 -10.89 23.79
N ASP A 18 5.09 -10.04 22.90
CA ASP A 18 6.31 -9.27 23.08
C ASP A 18 6.07 -8.12 24.06
N LEU A 19 6.95 -7.98 25.04
CA LEU A 19 6.89 -6.90 26.01
C LEU A 19 7.95 -5.85 25.71
N LEU A 20 7.54 -4.63 25.42
CA LEU A 20 8.41 -3.48 25.28
C LEU A 20 8.27 -2.58 26.49
N ALA A 21 9.23 -2.65 27.41
CA ALA A 21 9.24 -1.78 28.58
C ALA A 21 10.01 -0.48 28.27
N VAL A 22 9.36 0.66 28.46
CA VAL A 22 9.87 1.98 28.09
C VAL A 22 9.90 2.90 29.29
N ALA A 23 11.06 3.52 29.56
CA ALA A 23 11.11 4.66 30.45
C ALA A 23 10.67 5.92 29.68
N PRO A 24 9.56 6.57 30.04
CA PRO A 24 8.99 7.67 29.27
C PRO A 24 9.75 8.97 29.49
N VAL A 25 10.98 9.02 28.96
CA VAL A 25 11.85 10.19 29.06
C VAL A 25 11.97 10.86 27.69
N GLY A 26 11.62 12.16 27.61
CA GLY A 26 11.77 12.96 26.40
C GLY A 26 10.57 12.94 25.45
N ARG A 27 10.74 13.61 24.30
CA ARG A 27 9.64 13.84 23.33
C ARG A 27 9.44 12.72 22.31
N LEU A 28 10.33 11.73 22.23
CA LEU A 28 10.31 10.72 21.18
C LEU A 28 9.03 9.86 21.20
N LEU A 29 8.50 9.56 22.38
CA LEU A 29 7.28 8.76 22.54
C LEU A 29 6.02 9.51 22.10
N THR A 30 5.93 10.80 22.33
CA THR A 30 4.74 11.61 21.99
C THR A 30 4.53 11.78 20.49
N GLN A 31 5.50 11.34 19.67
CA GLN A 31 5.42 11.39 18.20
C GLN A 31 4.88 10.11 17.59
N TRP A 32 4.64 9.08 18.39
CA TRP A 32 4.05 7.84 17.89
C TRP A 32 2.62 8.08 17.42
N ARG A 33 2.32 7.52 16.27
CA ARG A 33 0.97 7.58 15.69
C ARG A 33 0.08 6.58 16.45
N LEU A 34 -0.99 7.07 17.06
CA LEU A 34 -1.98 6.25 17.75
C LEU A 34 -3.20 6.08 16.84
N GLN A 35 -3.76 4.88 16.81
CA GLN A 35 -4.97 4.56 16.05
C GLN A 35 -6.23 4.84 16.88
N ALA A 36 -6.19 4.49 18.15
CA ALA A 36 -7.20 4.81 19.15
C ALA A 36 -6.51 5.13 20.48
N ALA A 37 -7.01 6.10 21.24
CA ALA A 37 -6.39 6.51 22.47
C ALA A 37 -7.43 7.09 23.44
N ALA A 38 -7.17 6.95 24.75
CA ALA A 38 -7.84 7.64 25.82
C ALA A 38 -7.41 9.13 25.87
N ASP A 39 -8.02 9.91 26.73
CA ASP A 39 -7.57 11.29 26.98
C ASP A 39 -6.16 11.31 27.57
N GLN A 40 -5.27 12.12 26.98
CA GLN A 40 -3.89 12.30 27.41
C GLN A 40 -3.12 10.99 27.67
N PRO A 41 -3.09 10.04 26.70
CA PRO A 41 -2.62 8.68 26.91
C PRO A 41 -1.14 8.62 27.33
N TRP A 42 -0.31 9.53 26.82
CA TRP A 42 1.11 9.61 27.15
C TRP A 42 1.38 10.08 28.57
N GLN A 43 0.53 10.94 29.12
CA GLN A 43 0.67 11.39 30.50
C GLN A 43 0.24 10.28 31.48
N ALA A 44 -0.87 9.59 31.20
CA ALA A 44 -1.30 8.43 31.95
C ALA A 44 -0.26 7.29 31.91
N PHE A 45 0.30 7.04 30.71
CA PHE A 45 1.39 6.08 30.55
C PHE A 45 2.63 6.44 31.36
N ALA A 46 3.03 7.73 31.35
CA ALA A 46 4.19 8.18 32.14
C ALA A 46 3.99 8.01 33.64
N ARG A 47 2.74 8.11 34.13
CA ARG A 47 2.41 7.84 35.53
C ARG A 47 2.25 6.36 35.87
N GLY A 48 2.33 5.48 34.88
CA GLY A 48 2.16 4.04 35.06
C GLY A 48 0.70 3.61 35.27
N GLU A 49 -0.27 4.40 34.80
CA GLU A 49 -1.71 4.16 35.00
C GLU A 49 -2.27 3.12 34.01
N GLY A 50 -1.50 2.64 33.04
CA GLY A 50 -1.93 1.64 32.06
C GLY A 50 -0.87 1.33 31.03
N ILE A 51 -1.29 0.57 30.02
CA ILE A 51 -0.45 0.05 28.94
C ILE A 51 -0.93 0.53 27.58
N MET A 52 -0.05 0.42 26.57
CA MET A 52 -0.46 0.55 25.19
C MET A 52 -0.20 -0.78 24.46
N ILE A 53 -1.05 -1.10 23.50
CA ILE A 53 -0.98 -2.36 22.78
C ILE A 53 -0.97 -2.12 21.28
N ASN A 54 -0.35 -3.03 20.53
CA ASN A 54 -0.41 -2.96 19.08
C ASN A 54 -1.77 -3.42 18.53
N GLU A 55 -2.08 -3.03 17.30
CA GLU A 55 -3.37 -3.34 16.65
C GLU A 55 -3.63 -4.85 16.57
N GLN A 56 -2.59 -5.66 16.34
CA GLN A 56 -2.69 -7.11 16.22
C GLN A 56 -3.19 -7.77 17.52
N LEU A 57 -2.66 -7.33 18.66
CA LEU A 57 -3.08 -7.81 19.96
C LEU A 57 -4.52 -7.37 20.27
N ALA A 58 -4.81 -6.09 20.02
CA ALA A 58 -6.13 -5.52 20.23
C ALA A 58 -7.21 -6.30 19.46
N ARG A 59 -6.96 -6.60 18.18
CA ARG A 59 -7.90 -7.37 17.35
C ARG A 59 -8.04 -8.83 17.77
N ARG A 60 -6.92 -9.46 18.15
CA ARG A 60 -6.92 -10.89 18.50
C ARG A 60 -7.66 -11.17 19.79
N GLN A 61 -7.51 -10.28 20.75
CA GLN A 61 -8.17 -10.39 22.07
C GLN A 61 -9.44 -9.54 22.19
N GLU A 62 -9.86 -8.91 21.06
CA GLU A 62 -11.04 -8.04 21.00
C GLU A 62 -11.01 -6.91 22.03
N LEU A 63 -9.80 -6.36 22.31
CA LEU A 63 -9.59 -5.33 23.32
C LEU A 63 -9.80 -3.94 22.73
N ALA A 64 -10.56 -3.12 23.46
CA ALA A 64 -10.74 -1.71 23.20
C ALA A 64 -9.99 -0.83 24.21
N VAL A 65 -9.85 0.46 23.90
CA VAL A 65 -9.30 1.45 24.83
C VAL A 65 -10.17 1.55 26.07
N GLY A 66 -9.55 1.49 27.24
CA GLY A 66 -10.21 1.47 28.56
C GLY A 66 -10.47 0.07 29.13
N GLU A 67 -10.36 -0.99 28.32
CA GLU A 67 -10.48 -2.36 28.81
C GLU A 67 -9.19 -2.81 29.51
N THR A 68 -9.32 -3.76 30.43
CA THR A 68 -8.20 -4.23 31.24
C THR A 68 -7.56 -5.46 30.60
N LEU A 69 -6.24 -5.43 30.43
CA LEU A 69 -5.43 -6.56 30.03
C LEU A 69 -4.68 -7.13 31.25
N ASN A 70 -4.78 -8.43 31.44
CA ASN A 70 -4.00 -9.17 32.44
C ASN A 70 -2.68 -9.66 31.77
N LEU A 71 -1.58 -9.14 32.24
CA LEU A 71 -0.25 -9.43 31.74
C LEU A 71 0.58 -10.11 32.82
N THR A 72 1.07 -11.31 32.57
CA THR A 72 1.96 -12.02 33.49
C THR A 72 3.41 -11.76 33.10
N VAL A 73 4.16 -11.15 33.99
CA VAL A 73 5.58 -10.79 33.81
C VAL A 73 6.38 -11.31 35.01
N ALA A 74 7.35 -12.18 34.78
CA ALA A 74 8.17 -12.78 35.85
C ALA A 74 7.33 -13.36 37.02
N ASP A 75 6.30 -14.13 36.70
CA ASP A 75 5.34 -14.76 37.64
C ASP A 75 4.43 -13.78 38.39
N GLU A 76 4.50 -12.49 38.14
CA GLU A 76 3.57 -11.50 38.65
C GLU A 76 2.52 -11.15 37.60
N THR A 77 1.24 -11.10 38.02
CA THR A 77 0.15 -10.68 37.11
C THR A 77 -0.21 -9.22 37.34
N LEU A 78 -0.01 -8.44 36.30
CA LEU A 78 -0.36 -7.02 36.24
C LEU A 78 -1.71 -6.87 35.51
N SER A 79 -2.69 -6.24 36.15
CA SER A 79 -3.99 -5.93 35.55
C SER A 79 -4.05 -4.45 35.26
N LEU A 80 -3.88 -4.08 33.99
CA LEU A 80 -3.73 -2.68 33.58
C LEU A 80 -4.69 -2.32 32.45
N PRO A 81 -5.28 -1.11 32.48
CA PRO A 81 -6.14 -0.64 31.40
C PRO A 81 -5.34 -0.31 30.15
N VAL A 82 -5.94 -0.55 28.98
CA VAL A 82 -5.39 -0.16 27.67
C VAL A 82 -5.61 1.34 27.46
N LEU A 83 -4.53 2.10 27.44
CA LEU A 83 -4.55 3.55 27.24
C LEU A 83 -4.60 3.94 25.77
N ALA A 84 -3.98 3.16 24.91
CA ALA A 84 -3.97 3.40 23.48
C ALA A 84 -3.64 2.15 22.67
N ILE A 85 -4.08 2.17 21.40
CA ILE A 85 -3.77 1.17 20.39
C ILE A 85 -2.92 1.86 19.31
N TYR A 86 -1.76 1.27 18.98
CA TYR A 86 -0.86 1.80 17.96
C TYR A 86 -0.67 0.81 16.81
N PRO A 87 -0.48 1.31 15.57
CA PRO A 87 -0.18 0.46 14.43
C PRO A 87 1.26 -0.06 14.53
N ASP A 88 1.43 -1.36 14.36
CA ASP A 88 2.71 -2.02 14.25
C ASP A 88 2.64 -3.07 13.14
N TYR A 89 3.67 -3.11 12.30
CA TYR A 89 3.70 -4.01 11.13
C TYR A 89 4.69 -5.16 11.30
N GLY A 90 5.47 -5.14 12.38
CA GLY A 90 6.60 -6.04 12.57
C GLY A 90 6.36 -7.21 13.53
N ARG A 91 5.31 -7.16 14.37
CA ARG A 91 5.11 -8.12 15.47
C ARG A 91 3.73 -8.78 15.46
N PRO A 92 3.55 -9.82 14.64
CA PRO A 92 2.26 -10.48 14.49
C PRO A 92 1.81 -11.21 15.77
N ALA A 93 2.73 -11.57 16.66
CA ALA A 93 2.42 -12.18 17.94
C ALA A 93 1.69 -11.26 18.92
N GLY A 94 1.75 -9.95 18.68
CA GLY A 94 1.25 -8.91 19.57
C GLY A 94 2.34 -8.32 20.44
N GLU A 95 2.24 -7.01 20.69
CA GLU A 95 3.18 -6.26 21.52
C GLU A 95 2.44 -5.45 22.57
N VAL A 96 2.98 -5.44 23.79
CA VAL A 96 2.53 -4.61 24.89
C VAL A 96 3.62 -3.60 25.23
N LEU A 97 3.29 -2.32 25.17
CA LEU A 97 4.14 -1.24 25.64
C LEU A 97 3.81 -0.97 27.12
N LEU A 98 4.79 -1.16 27.98
CA LEU A 98 4.69 -0.99 29.42
C LEU A 98 5.64 0.10 29.92
N ASN A 99 5.22 0.89 30.91
CA ASN A 99 6.14 1.77 31.61
C ASN A 99 7.18 0.94 32.40
N ALA A 100 8.46 1.20 32.15
CA ALA A 100 9.55 0.45 32.79
C ALA A 100 9.53 0.51 34.33
N GLY A 101 8.91 1.53 34.91
CA GLY A 101 8.70 1.63 36.36
C GLY A 101 7.72 0.62 36.95
N LEU A 102 6.93 -0.06 36.11
CA LEU A 102 5.99 -1.10 36.51
C LEU A 102 6.57 -2.53 36.41
N LEU A 103 7.81 -2.65 35.94
CA LEU A 103 8.44 -3.96 35.82
C LEU A 103 8.70 -4.56 37.20
N PRO A 104 8.34 -5.85 37.43
CA PRO A 104 8.75 -6.56 38.64
C PRO A 104 10.26 -6.55 38.82
N ALA A 105 10.73 -6.47 40.08
CA ALA A 105 12.17 -6.47 40.40
C ALA A 105 12.88 -7.77 39.96
N ALA A 106 12.14 -8.86 39.83
CA ALA A 106 12.65 -10.15 39.36
C ALA A 106 12.81 -10.21 37.82
N PHE A 107 12.28 -9.24 37.10
CA PHE A 107 12.33 -9.23 35.66
C PHE A 107 13.73 -8.94 35.15
N GLN A 108 14.25 -9.80 34.27
CA GLN A 108 15.53 -9.60 33.61
C GLN A 108 15.27 -9.32 32.12
N PRO A 109 15.57 -8.11 31.63
CA PRO A 109 15.44 -7.80 30.23
C PRO A 109 16.45 -8.61 29.40
N GLY A 110 16.02 -9.10 28.23
CA GLY A 110 16.92 -9.77 27.28
C GLY A 110 17.99 -8.83 26.72
N PHE A 111 17.66 -7.57 26.57
CA PHE A 111 18.59 -6.49 26.21
C PHE A 111 17.99 -5.13 26.60
N GLU A 112 18.87 -4.18 26.77
CA GLU A 112 18.52 -2.79 27.01
C GLU A 112 19.00 -1.94 25.84
N SER A 113 18.18 -1.00 25.38
CA SER A 113 18.55 -0.06 24.33
C SER A 113 18.26 1.38 24.74
N LEU A 114 19.08 2.30 24.26
CA LEU A 114 18.91 3.72 24.45
C LEU A 114 18.78 4.41 23.10
N SER A 115 17.64 5.04 22.85
CA SER A 115 17.45 5.89 21.68
C SER A 115 17.88 7.31 22.01
N ILE A 116 18.85 7.82 21.25
CA ILE A 116 19.38 9.17 21.41
C ILE A 116 19.16 9.93 20.13
N ASN A 117 18.67 11.17 20.26
CA ASN A 117 18.74 12.13 19.16
C ASN A 117 20.02 12.97 19.38
N PRO A 118 21.06 12.81 18.56
CA PRO A 118 22.33 13.50 18.76
C PRO A 118 22.23 15.02 18.48
N GLY A 119 21.15 15.50 17.82
CA GLY A 119 21.07 16.87 17.34
C GLY A 119 22.25 17.16 16.39
N ASP A 120 22.97 18.25 16.66
CA ASP A 120 24.13 18.68 15.87
C ASP A 120 25.47 18.03 16.33
N LEU A 121 25.41 17.12 17.32
CA LEU A 121 26.62 16.47 17.83
C LEU A 121 27.05 15.32 16.92
N ASP A 122 28.37 15.20 16.73
CA ASP A 122 28.93 14.05 16.01
C ASP A 122 28.70 12.75 16.80
N MET A 123 28.31 11.70 16.08
CA MET A 123 27.98 10.40 16.67
C MET A 123 29.16 9.78 17.42
N ALA A 124 30.39 9.98 16.93
CA ALA A 124 31.59 9.49 17.60
C ALA A 124 31.77 10.14 18.99
N THR A 125 31.48 11.41 19.12
CA THR A 125 31.49 12.16 20.38
C THR A 125 30.44 11.64 21.36
N VAL A 126 29.21 11.35 20.87
CA VAL A 126 28.14 10.80 21.69
C VAL A 126 28.52 9.41 22.21
N VAL A 127 29.00 8.54 21.32
CA VAL A 127 29.42 7.17 21.70
C VAL A 127 30.56 7.17 22.72
N SER A 128 31.59 7.97 22.49
CA SER A 128 32.73 8.06 23.45
C SER A 128 32.30 8.64 24.79
N GLY A 129 31.35 9.57 24.80
CA GLY A 129 30.73 10.08 26.02
C GLY A 129 29.95 9.01 26.79
N LEU A 130 29.16 8.22 26.12
CA LEU A 130 28.40 7.11 26.71
C LEU A 130 29.29 6.00 27.26
N GLN A 131 30.31 5.61 26.51
CA GLN A 131 31.29 4.61 26.97
C GLN A 131 32.00 5.04 28.26
N ARG A 132 32.31 6.33 28.36
CA ARG A 132 32.95 6.89 29.56
C ARG A 132 32.01 6.92 30.76
N VAL A 133 30.74 7.29 30.54
CA VAL A 133 29.73 7.40 31.62
C VAL A 133 29.34 6.02 32.13
N TRP A 134 29.12 5.07 31.22
CA TRP A 134 28.66 3.72 31.58
C TRP A 134 29.79 2.76 31.89
N GLN A 135 31.04 3.13 31.67
CA GLN A 135 32.24 2.27 31.86
C GLN A 135 32.13 0.94 31.07
N VAL A 136 31.50 0.96 29.92
CA VAL A 136 31.24 -0.20 29.06
C VAL A 136 32.23 -0.17 27.90
N GLU A 137 32.98 -1.25 27.69
CA GLU A 137 33.97 -1.33 26.60
C GLU A 137 33.34 -1.41 25.22
N THR A 138 32.16 -2.03 25.12
CA THR A 138 31.49 -2.24 23.85
C THR A 138 30.04 -1.74 23.88
N VAL A 139 29.74 -0.73 23.07
CA VAL A 139 28.37 -0.25 22.79
C VAL A 139 28.07 -0.58 21.36
N THR A 140 27.01 -1.36 21.13
CA THR A 140 26.53 -1.60 19.78
C THR A 140 25.71 -0.40 19.33
N VAL A 141 26.29 0.43 18.49
CA VAL A 141 25.62 1.61 17.93
C VAL A 141 24.90 1.21 16.65
N ARG A 142 23.60 1.44 16.61
CA ARG A 142 22.78 1.29 15.39
C ARG A 142 22.37 2.67 14.91
N ASN A 143 22.87 3.08 13.75
CA ASN A 143 22.40 4.29 13.10
C ASN A 143 21.07 4.01 12.38
N ASN A 144 20.00 4.67 12.82
CA ASN A 144 18.69 4.53 12.21
C ASN A 144 18.65 4.98 10.74
N GLU A 145 19.53 5.89 10.34
CA GLU A 145 19.65 6.36 8.96
C GLU A 145 20.14 5.22 8.05
N ARG A 146 21.17 4.49 8.50
CA ARG A 146 21.70 3.33 7.77
C ARG A 146 20.73 2.15 7.73
N ILE A 147 19.92 1.99 8.79
CA ILE A 147 18.84 0.98 8.81
C ILE A 147 17.72 1.37 7.84
N ARG A 148 17.38 2.65 7.76
CA ARG A 148 16.42 3.16 6.77
C ARG A 148 16.91 2.99 5.34
N GLU A 149 18.16 3.33 5.03
CA GLU A 149 18.74 3.12 3.70
C GLU A 149 18.75 1.64 3.30
N LEU A 150 19.09 0.73 4.22
CA LEU A 150 19.00 -0.71 3.98
C LEU A 150 17.55 -1.17 3.78
N ALA A 151 16.63 -0.67 4.60
CA ALA A 151 15.21 -0.96 4.46
C ALA A 151 14.68 -0.44 3.13
N ASP A 152 15.00 0.81 2.77
CA ASP A 152 14.60 1.41 1.49
C ASP A 152 15.14 0.60 0.31
N THR A 153 16.39 0.13 0.37
CA THR A 153 16.98 -0.72 -0.67
C THR A 153 16.26 -2.06 -0.81
N VAL A 154 15.94 -2.71 0.31
CA VAL A 154 15.20 -3.99 0.31
C VAL A 154 13.75 -3.78 -0.15
N PHE A 155 13.12 -2.68 0.29
CA PHE A 155 11.79 -2.30 -0.18
C PHE A 155 11.80 -2.01 -1.67
N ASP A 156 12.75 -1.23 -2.19
CA ASP A 156 12.85 -0.91 -3.62
C ASP A 156 13.01 -2.17 -4.47
N GLN A 157 13.80 -3.14 -4.03
CA GLN A 157 13.94 -4.42 -4.75
C GLN A 157 12.63 -5.23 -4.75
N THR A 158 11.92 -5.27 -3.64
CA THR A 158 10.62 -5.96 -3.53
C THR A 158 9.55 -5.24 -4.35
N PHE A 159 9.52 -3.91 -4.30
CA PHE A 159 8.60 -3.10 -5.09
C PHE A 159 8.92 -3.09 -6.59
N LEU A 160 10.18 -3.32 -6.99
CA LEU A 160 10.56 -3.48 -8.39
C LEU A 160 9.79 -4.63 -9.05
N LEU A 161 9.69 -5.78 -8.39
CA LEU A 161 8.92 -6.92 -8.89
C LEU A 161 7.42 -6.57 -9.03
N THR A 162 6.84 -5.95 -7.99
CA THR A 162 5.45 -5.51 -8.01
C THR A 162 5.20 -4.48 -9.11
N ARG A 163 6.13 -3.55 -9.30
CA ARG A 163 6.06 -2.54 -10.36
C ARG A 163 6.16 -3.17 -11.75
N ALA A 164 7.04 -4.17 -11.92
CA ALA A 164 7.15 -4.93 -13.17
C ALA A 164 5.84 -5.67 -13.49
N MET A 165 5.22 -6.30 -12.50
CA MET A 165 3.91 -6.96 -12.64
C MET A 165 2.81 -5.97 -13.00
N THR A 166 2.80 -4.79 -12.38
CA THR A 166 1.83 -3.73 -12.71
C THR A 166 2.00 -3.24 -14.15
N VAL A 167 3.24 -2.99 -14.59
CA VAL A 167 3.54 -2.58 -15.97
C VAL A 167 3.13 -3.66 -16.96
N LEU A 168 3.43 -4.93 -16.68
CA LEU A 168 3.03 -6.06 -17.53
C LEU A 168 1.50 -6.15 -17.64
N THR A 169 0.79 -6.03 -16.53
CA THR A 169 -0.69 -6.03 -16.50
C THR A 169 -1.25 -4.88 -17.32
N LEU A 170 -0.64 -3.68 -17.24
CA LEU A 170 -1.05 -2.52 -18.01
C LEU A 170 -0.84 -2.73 -19.51
N ILE A 171 0.29 -3.33 -19.91
CA ILE A 171 0.59 -3.67 -21.31
C ILE A 171 -0.44 -4.69 -21.83
N LEU A 172 -0.73 -5.74 -21.07
CA LEU A 172 -1.72 -6.75 -21.45
C LEU A 172 -3.14 -6.14 -21.56
N ALA A 173 -3.52 -5.28 -20.63
CA ALA A 173 -4.79 -4.57 -20.67
C ALA A 173 -4.87 -3.65 -21.90
N ALA A 174 -3.81 -2.91 -22.20
CA ALA A 174 -3.73 -2.06 -23.39
C ALA A 174 -3.83 -2.87 -24.69
N ALA A 175 -3.14 -4.00 -24.77
CA ALA A 175 -3.22 -4.91 -25.93
C ALA A 175 -4.64 -5.49 -26.09
N ALA A 176 -5.27 -5.91 -25.02
CA ALA A 176 -6.64 -6.40 -25.02
C ALA A 176 -7.64 -5.34 -25.50
N LEU A 177 -7.50 -4.09 -25.01
CA LEU A 177 -8.31 -2.97 -25.45
C LEU A 177 -8.09 -2.64 -26.93
N LEU A 178 -6.84 -2.69 -27.41
CA LEU A 178 -6.53 -2.47 -28.83
C LEU A 178 -7.18 -3.54 -29.70
N ILE A 179 -7.05 -4.82 -29.33
CA ILE A 179 -7.64 -5.95 -30.10
C ILE A 179 -9.17 -5.83 -30.08
N MET A 180 -9.77 -5.60 -28.92
CA MET A 180 -11.22 -5.49 -28.80
C MET A 180 -11.76 -4.28 -29.56
N GLY A 181 -11.09 -3.16 -29.48
CA GLY A 181 -11.40 -1.97 -30.26
C GLY A 181 -11.27 -2.22 -31.76
N TRP A 182 -10.19 -2.89 -32.19
CA TRP A 182 -10.01 -3.30 -33.58
C TRP A 182 -11.16 -4.16 -34.08
N VAL A 183 -11.53 -5.21 -33.36
CA VAL A 183 -12.66 -6.10 -33.71
C VAL A 183 -13.97 -5.32 -33.75
N PHE A 184 -14.26 -4.49 -32.75
CA PHE A 184 -15.47 -3.68 -32.69
C PHE A 184 -15.62 -2.73 -33.88
N PHE A 185 -14.53 -2.05 -34.27
CA PHE A 185 -14.56 -1.15 -35.40
C PHE A 185 -14.53 -1.89 -36.73
N SER A 186 -13.78 -2.99 -36.86
CA SER A 186 -13.70 -3.77 -38.12
C SER A 186 -15.06 -4.36 -38.51
N THR A 187 -15.86 -4.81 -37.54
CA THR A 187 -17.24 -5.28 -37.79
C THR A 187 -18.18 -4.18 -38.29
N ARG A 188 -17.86 -2.91 -38.00
CA ARG A 188 -18.68 -1.74 -38.40
C ARG A 188 -18.16 -0.98 -39.60
N VAL A 189 -17.04 -1.37 -40.20
CA VAL A 189 -16.46 -0.72 -41.40
C VAL A 189 -17.49 -0.64 -42.53
N TRP A 190 -18.27 -1.72 -42.70
CA TRP A 190 -19.33 -1.74 -43.73
C TRP A 190 -20.37 -0.61 -43.52
N TYR A 191 -20.79 -0.37 -42.30
CA TYR A 191 -21.73 0.69 -41.95
C TYR A 191 -21.15 2.07 -42.28
N TYR A 192 -19.89 2.32 -42.00
CA TYR A 192 -19.23 3.58 -42.30
C TYR A 192 -19.02 3.79 -43.82
N ARG A 193 -18.77 2.71 -44.57
CA ARG A 193 -18.71 2.76 -46.03
C ARG A 193 -20.07 3.11 -46.62
N LEU A 194 -21.14 2.58 -46.07
CA LEU A 194 -22.53 2.91 -46.48
C LEU A 194 -22.82 4.39 -46.26
N LEU A 195 -22.44 4.95 -45.13
CA LEU A 195 -22.59 6.38 -44.84
C LEU A 195 -21.80 7.26 -45.81
N ALA A 196 -20.62 6.85 -46.24
CA ALA A 196 -19.82 7.53 -47.25
C ALA A 196 -20.53 7.54 -48.62
N VAL A 197 -21.18 6.43 -49.00
CA VAL A 197 -21.99 6.36 -50.24
C VAL A 197 -23.21 7.31 -50.18
N TRP A 198 -23.75 7.56 -48.99
CA TRP A 198 -24.86 8.52 -48.79
C TRP A 198 -24.39 9.98 -48.76
N GLY A 199 -23.11 10.25 -49.07
CA GLY A 199 -22.60 11.60 -49.28
C GLY A 199 -22.00 12.25 -48.00
N LEU A 200 -21.82 11.51 -46.91
CA LEU A 200 -21.10 12.04 -45.76
C LEU A 200 -19.59 12.24 -46.11
N ARG A 201 -19.08 13.39 -45.73
CA ARG A 201 -17.65 13.67 -45.91
C ARG A 201 -16.78 12.81 -44.96
N ASP A 202 -15.59 12.40 -45.42
CA ASP A 202 -14.65 11.62 -44.65
C ASP A 202 -14.33 12.23 -43.25
N ARG A 203 -14.36 13.56 -43.15
CA ARG A 203 -14.19 14.28 -41.86
C ARG A 203 -15.35 14.04 -40.89
N GLU A 204 -16.58 13.91 -41.40
CA GLU A 204 -17.78 13.68 -40.56
C GLU A 204 -17.78 12.26 -40.05
N VAL A 205 -17.42 11.30 -40.91
CA VAL A 205 -17.27 9.88 -40.53
C VAL A 205 -16.16 9.73 -39.49
N ALA A 206 -15.00 10.36 -39.71
CA ALA A 206 -13.90 10.36 -38.73
C ALA A 206 -14.31 11.01 -37.39
N GLY A 207 -15.06 12.11 -37.44
CA GLY A 207 -15.59 12.79 -36.26
C GLY A 207 -16.58 11.91 -35.45
N GLN A 208 -17.40 11.11 -36.11
CA GLN A 208 -18.26 10.15 -35.44
C GLN A 208 -17.48 9.02 -34.77
N MET A 209 -16.43 8.50 -35.44
CA MET A 209 -15.54 7.48 -34.85
C MET A 209 -14.83 7.98 -33.61
N VAL A 210 -14.28 9.19 -33.65
CA VAL A 210 -13.61 9.79 -32.49
C VAL A 210 -14.60 10.00 -31.34
N ARG A 211 -15.80 10.54 -31.63
CA ARG A 211 -16.85 10.70 -30.60
C ARG A 211 -17.23 9.39 -29.97
N LEU A 212 -17.39 8.33 -30.77
CA LEU A 212 -17.70 6.99 -30.25
C LEU A 212 -16.56 6.44 -29.39
N ALA A 213 -15.30 6.57 -29.84
CA ALA A 213 -14.13 6.14 -29.07
C ALA A 213 -14.04 6.88 -27.71
N VAL A 214 -14.21 8.21 -27.73
CA VAL A 214 -14.18 9.04 -26.51
C VAL A 214 -15.34 8.69 -25.57
N SER A 215 -16.57 8.55 -26.10
CA SER A 215 -17.73 8.20 -25.26
C SER A 215 -17.61 6.81 -24.63
N LEU A 216 -17.06 5.83 -25.34
CA LEU A 216 -16.77 4.50 -24.81
C LEU A 216 -15.71 4.57 -23.72
N THR A 217 -14.62 5.32 -23.95
CA THR A 217 -13.55 5.49 -22.95
C THR A 217 -14.08 6.15 -21.68
N ILE A 218 -14.87 7.21 -21.81
CA ILE A 218 -15.50 7.87 -20.66
C ILE A 218 -16.46 6.91 -19.95
N GLY A 219 -17.30 6.17 -20.69
CA GLY A 219 -18.22 5.20 -20.12
C GLY A 219 -17.49 4.10 -19.32
N ILE A 220 -16.40 3.57 -19.87
CA ILE A 220 -15.55 2.58 -19.18
C ILE A 220 -14.93 3.20 -17.92
N ALA A 221 -14.38 4.42 -18.00
CA ALA A 221 -13.78 5.08 -16.86
C ALA A 221 -14.78 5.33 -15.73
N VAL A 222 -15.99 5.80 -16.05
CA VAL A 222 -17.09 6.03 -15.09
C VAL A 222 -17.49 4.76 -14.35
N LEU A 223 -17.42 3.60 -14.99
CA LEU A 223 -17.71 2.31 -14.36
C LEU A 223 -16.49 1.72 -13.63
N ALA A 224 -15.30 1.85 -14.20
CA ALA A 224 -14.08 1.26 -13.64
C ALA A 224 -13.60 1.97 -12.37
N LEU A 225 -13.73 3.31 -12.30
CA LEU A 225 -13.29 4.09 -11.15
C LEU A 225 -13.97 3.68 -9.84
N PRO A 226 -15.31 3.69 -9.73
CA PRO A 226 -15.97 3.30 -8.48
C PRO A 226 -15.74 1.83 -8.14
N LEU A 227 -15.65 0.95 -9.15
CA LEU A 227 -15.33 -0.46 -8.94
C LEU A 227 -13.93 -0.64 -8.38
N GLY A 228 -12.95 0.06 -8.93
CA GLY A 228 -11.56 0.04 -8.43
C GLY A 228 -11.44 0.55 -7.00
N ILE A 229 -12.10 1.67 -6.67
CA ILE A 229 -12.14 2.22 -5.32
C ILE A 229 -12.81 1.22 -4.35
N TRP A 230 -13.92 0.63 -4.75
CA TRP A 230 -14.63 -0.36 -3.94
C TRP A 230 -13.79 -1.61 -3.68
N LEU A 231 -13.13 -2.17 -4.71
CA LEU A 231 -12.22 -3.31 -4.56
C LEU A 231 -11.06 -2.98 -3.63
N THR A 232 -10.45 -1.80 -3.77
CA THR A 232 -9.38 -1.34 -2.89
C THR A 232 -9.88 -1.20 -1.45
N TRP A 233 -11.07 -0.65 -1.27
CA TRP A 233 -11.69 -0.54 0.04
C TRP A 233 -11.91 -1.91 0.70
N VAL A 234 -12.45 -2.89 -0.03
CA VAL A 234 -12.64 -4.27 0.45
C VAL A 234 -11.29 -4.91 0.81
N LEU A 235 -10.27 -4.73 -0.05
CA LEU A 235 -8.94 -5.26 0.19
C LEU A 235 -8.33 -4.68 1.47
N VAL A 236 -8.38 -3.36 1.63
CA VAL A 236 -7.75 -2.65 2.75
C VAL A 236 -8.50 -2.86 4.06
N HIS A 237 -9.84 -2.81 4.07
CA HIS A 237 -10.63 -2.82 5.30
C HIS A 237 -11.18 -4.20 5.70
N ARG A 238 -11.22 -5.15 4.75
CA ARG A 238 -11.73 -6.50 5.04
C ARG A 238 -10.68 -7.58 4.94
N ILE A 239 -9.99 -7.66 3.80
CA ILE A 239 -9.05 -8.76 3.54
C ILE A 239 -7.76 -8.57 4.34
N ASN A 240 -7.17 -7.37 4.28
CA ASN A 240 -5.89 -7.11 4.94
C ASN A 240 -5.94 -7.31 6.48
N PRO A 241 -6.94 -6.78 7.21
CA PRO A 241 -7.05 -7.02 8.64
C PRO A 241 -7.29 -8.49 9.02
N LEU A 242 -8.02 -9.24 8.17
CA LEU A 242 -8.25 -10.67 8.40
C LEU A 242 -7.01 -11.52 8.12
N ALA A 243 -6.22 -11.14 7.11
CA ALA A 243 -5.03 -11.90 6.70
C ALA A 243 -3.80 -11.60 7.58
N PHE A 244 -3.62 -10.33 7.97
CA PHE A 244 -2.40 -9.85 8.62
C PHE A 244 -2.62 -9.28 10.02
N GLY A 245 -3.88 -9.04 10.44
CA GLY A 245 -4.20 -8.50 11.76
C GLY A 245 -3.97 -6.99 11.92
N TRP A 246 -3.62 -6.26 10.84
CA TRP A 246 -3.39 -4.81 10.86
C TRP A 246 -4.07 -4.11 9.69
N SER A 247 -4.38 -2.83 9.89
CA SER A 247 -5.05 -2.00 8.89
C SER A 247 -4.06 -1.05 8.20
N LEU A 248 -4.24 -0.89 6.87
CA LEU A 248 -3.53 0.10 6.09
C LEU A 248 -4.36 1.38 5.97
N PRO A 249 -3.76 2.57 6.05
CA PRO A 249 -4.46 3.79 5.69
C PRO A 249 -4.77 3.79 4.20
N MET A 250 -6.05 3.95 3.84
CA MET A 250 -6.44 4.07 2.45
C MET A 250 -6.10 5.49 1.96
N ALA A 251 -5.27 5.58 0.93
CA ALA A 251 -4.98 6.82 0.24
C ALA A 251 -5.41 6.71 -1.22
N VAL A 252 -6.13 7.71 -1.70
CA VAL A 252 -6.53 7.82 -3.11
C VAL A 252 -5.65 8.89 -3.74
N TYR A 253 -4.85 8.49 -4.72
CA TYR A 253 -3.96 9.40 -5.45
C TYR A 253 -4.62 9.82 -6.77
N PRO A 254 -5.15 11.04 -6.90
CA PRO A 254 -5.86 11.49 -8.09
C PRO A 254 -4.96 11.53 -9.34
N GLU A 255 -3.66 11.75 -9.16
CA GLU A 255 -2.67 11.79 -10.24
C GLU A 255 -2.65 10.49 -11.05
N PHE A 256 -2.69 9.36 -10.37
CA PHE A 256 -2.70 8.03 -11.00
C PHE A 256 -3.96 7.80 -11.86
N TRP A 257 -5.09 8.35 -11.45
CA TRP A 257 -6.33 8.28 -12.21
C TRP A 257 -6.28 9.10 -13.50
N VAL A 258 -5.67 10.27 -13.44
CA VAL A 258 -5.46 11.13 -14.62
C VAL A 258 -4.58 10.41 -15.65
N GLU A 259 -3.51 9.75 -15.21
CA GLU A 259 -2.62 8.95 -16.08
C GLU A 259 -3.38 7.80 -16.75
N LEU A 260 -4.19 7.05 -16.01
CA LEU A 260 -4.99 5.94 -16.54
C LEU A 260 -6.03 6.42 -17.56
N ILE A 261 -6.74 7.51 -17.28
CA ILE A 261 -7.70 8.11 -18.21
C ILE A 261 -6.97 8.60 -19.47
N GLY A 262 -5.83 9.26 -19.30
CA GLY A 262 -4.98 9.73 -20.41
C GLY A 262 -4.53 8.57 -21.30
N LEU A 263 -4.04 7.49 -20.72
CA LEU A 263 -3.64 6.27 -21.44
C LEU A 263 -4.82 5.66 -22.20
N SER A 264 -5.97 5.54 -21.55
CA SER A 264 -7.19 5.00 -22.18
C SER A 264 -7.66 5.85 -23.36
N LEU A 265 -7.61 7.18 -23.23
CA LEU A 265 -7.91 8.11 -24.34
C LEU A 265 -6.92 7.97 -25.48
N LEU A 266 -5.62 7.84 -25.19
CA LEU A 266 -4.57 7.65 -26.18
C LEU A 266 -4.79 6.36 -26.98
N ILE A 267 -5.15 5.27 -26.31
CA ILE A 267 -5.52 3.99 -26.95
C ILE A 267 -6.75 4.17 -27.83
N GLY A 268 -7.81 4.78 -27.33
CA GLY A 268 -9.04 5.02 -28.11
C GLY A 268 -8.81 5.88 -29.36
N LEU A 269 -8.03 6.94 -29.24
CA LEU A 269 -7.65 7.79 -30.37
C LEU A 269 -6.75 7.07 -31.38
N SER A 270 -5.83 6.20 -30.89
CA SER A 270 -4.98 5.38 -31.75
C SER A 270 -5.80 4.41 -32.59
N ILE A 271 -6.81 3.77 -32.01
CA ILE A 271 -7.73 2.89 -32.71
C ILE A 271 -8.51 3.69 -33.78
N ALA A 272 -9.05 4.85 -33.40
CA ALA A 272 -9.79 5.71 -34.34
C ALA A 272 -8.89 6.17 -35.51
N ALA A 273 -7.63 6.51 -35.27
CA ALA A 273 -6.66 6.90 -36.28
C ALA A 273 -6.31 5.74 -37.23
N LEU A 274 -6.10 4.54 -36.70
CA LEU A 274 -5.83 3.33 -37.50
C LEU A 274 -7.02 3.00 -38.42
N MET A 275 -8.24 3.08 -37.91
CA MET A 275 -9.46 2.84 -38.69
C MET A 275 -9.65 3.88 -39.79
N ARG A 276 -9.37 5.16 -39.50
CA ARG A 276 -9.39 6.21 -40.52
C ARG A 276 -8.46 5.89 -41.70
N ARG A 277 -7.24 5.40 -41.42
CA ARG A 277 -6.30 4.98 -42.46
C ARG A 277 -6.83 3.83 -43.30
N GLN A 278 -7.51 2.84 -42.68
CA GLN A 278 -8.13 1.72 -43.43
C GLN A 278 -9.30 2.16 -44.33
N LEU A 279 -10.09 3.13 -43.92
CA LEU A 279 -11.17 3.67 -44.75
C LEU A 279 -10.63 4.43 -45.99
N GLN A 280 -9.46 5.01 -45.87
CA GLN A 280 -8.80 5.76 -46.95
C GLN A 280 -8.07 4.85 -47.96
N GLN A 281 -7.84 3.58 -47.67
CA GLN A 281 -7.26 2.63 -48.59
C GLN A 281 -8.28 2.23 -49.65
N PRO A 282 -8.03 2.45 -50.95
CA PRO A 282 -8.94 2.03 -52.00
C PRO A 282 -9.10 0.50 -51.90
N ALA A 283 -10.33 0.03 -52.05
CA ALA A 283 -10.64 -1.38 -52.11
C ALA A 283 -9.87 -1.99 -53.29
N THR A 284 -8.79 -2.72 -53.06
CA THR A 284 -8.15 -3.53 -54.09
C THR A 284 -9.14 -4.63 -54.44
N ILE A 285 -9.88 -4.42 -55.56
CA ILE A 285 -10.65 -5.48 -56.16
C ILE A 285 -9.67 -6.53 -56.67
N PRO A 286 -9.71 -7.80 -56.20
CA PRO A 286 -8.84 -8.81 -56.78
C PRO A 286 -9.18 -8.98 -58.25
N ALA A 287 -8.18 -8.74 -59.13
CA ALA A 287 -8.27 -8.78 -60.59
C ALA A 287 -8.44 -10.21 -61.14
N SER A 288 -9.14 -11.10 -60.43
CA SER A 288 -9.35 -12.52 -60.82
C SER A 288 -10.71 -12.83 -61.44
N ALA A 289 -11.48 -11.80 -61.82
CA ALA A 289 -12.80 -12.06 -62.46
C ALA A 289 -12.78 -11.72 -63.99
N GLY A 290 -11.63 -11.62 -64.63
CA GLY A 290 -11.51 -11.17 -66.00
C GLY A 290 -10.93 -12.16 -67.03
N SER A 291 -10.88 -13.49 -66.76
CA SER A 291 -10.33 -14.42 -67.76
C SER A 291 -11.20 -15.65 -68.00
N LEU A 292 -12.50 -15.44 -68.11
CA LEU A 292 -13.43 -16.46 -68.70
C LEU A 292 -14.22 -15.83 -69.84
N SER A 293 -13.50 -15.44 -70.90
CA SER A 293 -14.16 -15.20 -72.17
C SER A 293 -13.10 -15.36 -73.28
N GLY A 294 -13.22 -16.37 -74.05
CA GLY A 294 -12.54 -16.45 -75.30
C GLY A 294 -11.89 -17.81 -75.57
N GLY A 295 -12.65 -18.74 -76.04
CA GLY A 295 -12.16 -19.97 -76.60
C GLY A 295 -13.23 -20.65 -77.44
N ASP A 296 -13.57 -19.98 -78.53
CA ASP A 296 -14.39 -20.55 -79.54
C ASP A 296 -13.53 -21.26 -80.59
N ARG A 297 -13.97 -22.41 -81.03
CA ARG A 297 -13.60 -23.26 -82.17
C ARG A 297 -12.74 -24.45 -81.87
#